data_a67c8c71b476d263d548cdaf49eeabe3
#
_entry.id   a67c8c71b476d263d548cdaf49eeabe3
#
_cell.length_a   1.000
_cell.length_b   1.000
_cell.length_c   1.000
_cell.angle_alpha   90.00
_cell.angle_beta   90.00
_cell.angle_gamma   90.00
#
_symmetry.space_group_name_H-M   'P 1'
#
loop_
_entity.id
_entity.type
_entity.pdbx_description
1 polymer ?
#
loop_
_entity_poly.entity_id
_entity_poly.type
_entity_poly.pdbx_seq_one_letter_code
_entity_poly.pdbx_strand_id
1 'polypeptide(L)' 'MKNIPTQVKKAAAELIEAYGDSIDYIGIYKGKQVYLYRFPEDIETGFPFYYLYDGKSVDVVTGFEALRLGSILLKDW' A
#
# COMPACT_ATOMS: atom_id res chain seq x y z
N MET A 1 -9.06 -5.38 -14.15
CA MET A 1 -8.00 -5.26 -13.17
C MET A 1 -7.33 -3.89 -13.29
N LYS A 2 -7.15 -3.21 -12.17
CA LYS A 2 -6.59 -1.87 -12.20
C LYS A 2 -5.06 -1.93 -12.29
N ASN A 3 -4.49 -1.18 -13.21
CA ASN A 3 -3.04 -1.12 -13.34
C ASN A 3 -2.43 -0.32 -12.19
N ILE A 4 -1.32 -0.80 -11.68
CA ILE A 4 -0.61 -0.11 -10.61
C ILE A 4 0.29 0.97 -11.24
N PRO A 5 0.19 2.23 -10.79
CA PRO A 5 1.05 3.29 -11.31
C PRO A 5 2.53 2.98 -11.13
N THR A 6 3.34 3.40 -12.09
CA THR A 6 4.79 3.19 -12.04
C THR A 6 5.39 3.80 -10.78
N GLN A 7 4.91 4.95 -10.37
CA GLN A 7 5.41 5.63 -9.16
C GLN A 7 5.19 4.79 -7.93
N VAL A 8 4.03 4.11 -7.83
CA VAL A 8 3.76 3.22 -6.70
C VAL A 8 4.69 2.02 -6.73
N LYS A 9 4.91 1.45 -7.91
CA LYS A 9 5.85 0.32 -8.06
C LYS A 9 7.27 0.72 -7.69
N LYS A 10 7.69 1.92 -8.06
CA LYS A 10 9.01 2.41 -7.68
C LYS A 10 9.15 2.59 -6.19
N ALA A 11 8.10 3.11 -5.53
CA ALA A 11 8.11 3.29 -4.08
C ALA A 11 8.18 1.94 -3.36
N ALA A 12 7.59 0.90 -3.94
CA ALA A 12 7.57 -0.44 -3.35
C ALA A 12 8.66 -1.35 -3.92
N ALA A 13 9.64 -0.80 -4.64
CA ALA A 13 10.62 -1.61 -5.37
C ALA A 13 11.35 -2.62 -4.48
N GLU A 14 11.74 -2.22 -3.28
CA GLU A 14 12.44 -3.12 -2.37
C GLU A 14 11.57 -4.30 -1.94
N LEU A 15 10.30 -4.03 -1.68
CA LEU A 15 9.37 -5.08 -1.30
C LEU A 15 9.07 -6.00 -2.49
N ILE A 16 8.90 -5.42 -3.67
CA ILE A 16 8.66 -6.20 -4.88
C ILE A 16 9.85 -7.13 -5.15
N GLU A 17 11.05 -6.60 -5.02
CA GLU A 17 12.26 -7.39 -5.23
C GLU A 17 12.39 -8.54 -4.22
N ALA A 18 12.01 -8.27 -2.97
CA ALA A 18 12.14 -9.26 -1.90
C ALA A 18 11.01 -10.29 -1.90
N TYR A 19 9.78 -9.88 -2.19
CA TYR A 19 8.61 -10.73 -2.00
C TYR A 19 7.72 -10.89 -3.22
N GLY A 20 7.95 -10.12 -4.28
CA GLY A 20 7.16 -10.22 -5.50
C GLY A 20 6.22 -9.04 -5.68
N ASP A 21 5.66 -8.95 -6.88
CA ASP A 21 4.76 -7.85 -7.26
C ASP A 21 3.34 -8.19 -6.79
N SER A 22 3.00 -7.73 -5.61
CA SER A 22 1.74 -8.09 -4.95
C SER A 22 1.10 -6.87 -4.31
N ILE A 23 0.64 -5.93 -5.15
CA ILE A 23 0.05 -4.68 -4.70
C ILE A 23 -1.42 -4.66 -5.08
N ASP A 24 -2.28 -4.32 -4.11
CA ASP A 24 -3.71 -4.19 -4.32
C ASP A 24 -4.16 -2.74 -4.23
N TYR A 25 -5.09 -2.37 -5.12
CA TYR A 25 -5.75 -1.08 -5.01
C TYR A 25 -6.89 -1.22 -4.00
N ILE A 26 -6.92 -0.32 -3.01
CA ILE A 26 -7.93 -0.39 -1.95
C ILE A 26 -9.05 0.63 -2.15
N GLY A 27 -8.72 1.82 -2.60
CA GLY A 27 -9.72 2.87 -2.75
C GLY A 27 -9.08 4.25 -2.72
N ILE A 28 -9.90 5.24 -2.35
CA ILE A 28 -9.46 6.64 -2.30
C ILE A 28 -9.59 7.15 -0.87
N TYR A 29 -8.57 7.85 -0.40
CA TYR A 29 -8.55 8.45 0.91
C TYR A 29 -7.99 9.86 0.80
N LYS A 30 -8.77 10.86 1.19
CA LYS A 30 -8.40 12.28 1.13
C LYS A 30 -7.92 12.69 -0.26
N GLY A 31 -8.60 12.22 -1.31
CA GLY A 31 -8.28 12.55 -2.68
C GLY A 31 -7.11 11.80 -3.28
N LYS A 32 -6.53 10.86 -2.55
CA LYS A 32 -5.40 10.06 -3.02
C LYS A 32 -5.81 8.63 -3.24
N GLN A 33 -5.25 7.99 -4.25
CA GLN A 33 -5.44 6.56 -4.48
C GLN A 33 -4.59 5.81 -3.47
N VAL A 34 -5.18 4.79 -2.85
CA VAL A 34 -4.50 4.01 -1.81
C VAL A 34 -4.21 2.60 -2.30
N TYR A 35 -2.97 2.21 -2.19
CA TYR A 35 -2.50 0.87 -2.55
C TYR A 35 -1.91 0.20 -1.33
N LEU A 36 -2.18 -1.10 -1.19
CA LEU A 36 -1.64 -1.90 -0.09
C LEU A 36 -0.70 -2.96 -0.64
N TYR A 37 0.50 -3.05 -0.07
CA TYR A 37 1.39 -4.14 -0.41
C TYR A 37 0.98 -5.40 0.35
N ARG A 38 0.76 -6.49 -0.36
CA ARG A 38 0.33 -7.75 0.23
C ARG A 38 1.52 -8.67 0.38
N PHE A 39 1.92 -8.89 1.62
CA PHE A 39 3.00 -9.82 1.91
C PHE A 39 2.55 -11.26 1.77
N PRO A 40 3.46 -12.20 1.44
CA PRO A 40 3.12 -13.62 1.45
C PRO A 40 2.60 -14.05 2.82
N GLU A 41 1.69 -15.02 2.83
CA GLU A 41 1.05 -15.47 4.07
C GLU A 41 2.04 -16.04 5.09
N ASP A 42 3.14 -16.61 4.61
CA ASP A 42 4.14 -17.21 5.49
C ASP A 42 5.15 -16.21 6.03
N ILE A 43 4.99 -14.92 5.70
CA ILE A 43 5.87 -13.87 6.18
C ILE A 43 5.14 -13.10 7.28
N GLU A 44 5.76 -13.03 8.45
CA GLU A 44 5.24 -12.19 9.52
C GLU A 44 5.81 -10.79 9.38
N THR A 45 4.91 -9.81 9.25
CA THR A 45 5.31 -8.42 9.17
C THR A 45 4.66 -7.68 10.34
N GLY A 46 5.40 -6.74 10.92
CA GLY A 46 4.87 -5.97 12.04
C GLY A 46 3.81 -4.98 11.64
N PHE A 47 3.96 -4.38 10.46
CA PHE A 47 3.09 -3.31 10.01
C PHE A 47 2.80 -3.43 8.53
N PRO A 48 1.57 -3.05 8.09
CA PRO A 48 1.28 -2.97 6.67
C PRO A 48 2.00 -1.81 6.02
N PHE A 49 2.11 -1.85 4.69
CA PHE A 49 2.67 -0.76 3.90
C PHE A 49 1.58 -0.25 2.98
N TYR A 50 1.21 1.02 3.14
CA TYR A 50 0.26 1.69 2.27
C TYR A 50 0.97 2.73 1.42
N TYR A 51 0.54 2.84 0.17
CA TYR A 51 1.09 3.81 -0.77
C TYR A 51 -0.04 4.71 -1.21
N LEU A 52 0.07 6.00 -0.92
CA LEU A 52 -0.93 6.99 -1.26
C LEU A 52 -0.42 7.81 -2.45
N TYR A 53 -1.14 7.74 -3.55
CA TYR A 53 -0.73 8.34 -4.81
C TYR A 53 -1.71 9.43 -5.22
N ASP A 54 -1.19 10.65 -5.43
CA ASP A 54 -2.00 11.81 -5.80
C ASP A 54 -1.94 12.16 -7.29
N GLY A 55 -1.29 11.34 -8.08
CA GLY A 55 -1.08 11.58 -9.50
C GLY A 55 0.30 12.12 -9.84
N LYS A 56 1.05 12.54 -8.84
CA LYS A 56 2.40 13.09 -9.01
C LYS A 56 3.43 12.42 -8.12
N SER A 57 3.08 12.21 -6.86
CA SER A 57 4.00 11.63 -5.89
C SER A 57 3.32 10.56 -5.06
N VAL A 58 4.13 9.76 -4.38
CA VAL A 58 3.63 8.67 -3.55
C VAL A 58 4.12 8.89 -2.12
N ASP A 59 3.19 8.85 -1.18
CA ASP A 59 3.50 8.85 0.24
C ASP A 59 3.46 7.42 0.76
N VAL A 60 4.52 6.99 1.42
CA VAL A 60 4.57 5.66 2.01
C VAL A 60 4.15 5.76 3.47
N VAL A 61 3.14 4.99 3.85
CA VAL A 61 2.65 4.96 5.23
C VAL A 61 2.88 3.57 5.80
N THR A 62 3.63 3.51 6.89
CA THR A 62 3.93 2.25 7.57
C THR A 62 4.02 2.52 9.07
N GLY A 63 4.28 1.47 9.87
CA GLY A 63 4.34 1.61 11.31
C GLY A 63 2.99 1.85 11.94
N PHE A 64 2.96 2.61 13.02
CA PHE A 64 1.72 2.87 13.74
C PHE A 64 0.72 3.66 12.90
N GLU A 65 1.20 4.53 12.02
CA GLU A 65 0.30 5.28 11.14
C GLU A 65 -0.40 4.36 10.17
N ALA A 66 0.27 3.31 9.70
CA ALA A 66 -0.36 2.34 8.82
C ALA A 66 -1.47 1.58 9.54
N LEU A 67 -1.27 1.25 10.81
CA LEU A 67 -2.32 0.59 11.59
C LEU A 67 -3.53 1.50 11.76
N ARG A 68 -3.29 2.77 12.01
CA ARG A 68 -4.37 3.76 12.13
C ARG A 68 -5.11 3.91 10.80
N LEU A 69 -4.37 4.02 9.72
CA LEU A 69 -4.95 4.16 8.39
C LEU A 69 -5.78 2.93 8.02
N GLY A 70 -5.28 1.74 8.31
CA GLY A 70 -6.01 0.51 8.07
C GLY A 70 -7.32 0.46 8.85
N SER A 71 -7.30 0.93 10.10
CA SER A 71 -8.49 1.00 10.91
C SER A 71 -9.54 1.92 10.30
N ILE A 72 -9.11 3.03 9.70
CA ILE A 72 -10.00 3.97 9.04
C ILE A 72 -10.54 3.39 7.72
N LEU A 73 -9.65 2.83 6.91
CA LEU A 73 -9.99 2.38 5.56
C LEU A 73 -10.79 1.08 5.54
N LEU A 74 -10.53 0.19 6.49
CA LEU A 74 -11.06 -1.17 6.45
C LEU A 74 -12.12 -1.44 7.51
N LYS A 75 -12.51 -0.45 8.27
CA LYS A 75 -13.44 -0.68 9.39
C LYS A 75 -14.83 -1.14 8.96
N ASP A 76 -15.22 -0.84 7.73
CA ASP A 76 -16.55 -1.19 7.20
C ASP A 76 -16.54 -2.43 6.31
N TRP A 77 -15.45 -3.15 6.29
CA TRP A 77 -15.29 -4.31 5.40
C TRP A 77 -15.67 -5.63 6.05
#